data_9d376e639d7d39c467b3bfd6f3e0901f
#
_entry.id   9d376e639d7d39c467b3bfd6f3e0901f
#
_cell.length_a   1.000
_cell.length_b   1.000
_cell.length_c   1.000
_cell.angle_alpha   90.00
_cell.angle_beta   90.00
_cell.angle_gamma   90.00
#
_symmetry.space_group_name_H-M   'P 1'
#
loop_
_entity.id
_entity.type
_entity.pdbx_description
1 polymer ?
#
loop_
_entity_poly.entity_id
_entity_poly.type
_entity_poly.pdbx_seq_one_letter_code
_entity_poly.pdbx_strand_id
1 'polypeptide(L)'
;MQLSLPKVILLRHPFPGPGLAIRIPGKITKEKIDILKEADFIFINELKKSNYYNKIWQAYAALLPVKTVGVMGDSRTYEYTCLLRAVTSEDGMTADFFSFNKNFIQKVSNKIINSVSGINRVVYDVTSKPPSTIELE
;
A
#
# COMPACT_ATOMS: atom_id res chain seq x y z
N MET A 1 -25.71 2.23 0.97
CA MET A 1 -24.27 1.98 1.02
C MET A 1 -23.89 0.71 0.29
N GLN A 2 -24.51 -0.39 0.59
CA GLN A 2 -24.17 -1.64 -0.07
C GLN A 2 -24.48 -1.64 -1.55
N LEU A 3 -25.45 -0.86 -1.92
CA LEU A 3 -25.99 -0.89 -3.29
C LEU A 3 -24.99 -0.43 -4.33
N SER A 4 -24.01 0.40 -3.94
CA SER A 4 -23.00 0.86 -4.89
C SER A 4 -21.85 -0.12 -5.02
N LEU A 5 -21.78 -1.15 -4.20
CA LEU A 5 -20.64 -2.04 -4.18
C LEU A 5 -20.39 -2.80 -5.47
N PRO A 6 -21.40 -3.33 -6.15
CA PRO A 6 -21.11 -4.08 -7.37
C PRO A 6 -20.35 -3.27 -8.40
N LYS A 7 -20.74 -2.02 -8.60
CA LYS A 7 -20.04 -1.17 -9.55
C LYS A 7 -18.66 -0.80 -9.06
N VAL A 8 -18.55 -0.51 -7.78
CA VAL A 8 -17.25 -0.17 -7.20
C VAL A 8 -16.29 -1.35 -7.31
N ILE A 9 -16.79 -2.55 -7.03
CA ILE A 9 -15.97 -3.75 -7.11
C ILE A 9 -15.46 -3.99 -8.52
N LEU A 10 -16.30 -3.78 -9.53
CA LEU A 10 -15.90 -3.98 -10.92
C LEU A 10 -14.79 -3.02 -11.36
N LEU A 11 -14.72 -1.85 -10.74
CA LEU A 11 -13.72 -0.85 -11.09
C LEU A 11 -12.47 -0.92 -10.21
N ARG A 12 -12.44 -1.82 -9.24
CA ARG A 12 -11.30 -1.95 -8.34
C ARG A 12 -10.33 -2.99 -8.86
N HIS A 13 -9.09 -2.89 -8.37
CA HIS A 13 -8.10 -3.93 -8.60
C HIS A 13 -8.52 -5.21 -7.90
N PRO A 14 -7.96 -6.36 -8.30
CA PRO A 14 -8.25 -7.63 -7.62
C PRO A 14 -8.03 -7.49 -6.12
N PHE A 15 -8.90 -8.14 -5.35
CA PHE A 15 -8.86 -8.03 -3.91
C PHE A 15 -8.78 -9.43 -3.32
N PRO A 16 -7.85 -9.71 -2.40
CA PRO A 16 -7.71 -11.04 -1.82
C PRO A 16 -8.86 -11.36 -0.87
N GLY A 17 -9.20 -12.64 -0.76
CA GLY A 17 -10.27 -13.07 0.11
C GLY A 17 -10.09 -12.69 1.57
N PRO A 18 -8.89 -12.87 2.16
CA PRO A 18 -8.68 -12.49 3.55
C PRO A 18 -8.70 -10.98 3.80
N GLY A 19 -8.67 -10.18 2.75
CA GLY A 19 -8.71 -8.74 2.90
C GLY A 19 -7.44 -8.16 3.49
N LEU A 20 -7.60 -7.23 4.42
CA LEU A 20 -6.46 -6.51 4.97
C LEU A 20 -5.54 -7.37 5.83
N ALA A 21 -6.04 -8.50 6.33
CA ALA A 21 -5.24 -9.34 7.23
C ALA A 21 -3.93 -9.78 6.61
N ILE A 22 -3.92 -10.08 5.32
CA ILE A 22 -2.70 -10.56 4.67
C ILE A 22 -1.71 -9.44 4.40
N ARG A 23 -2.09 -8.21 4.63
CA ARG A 23 -1.23 -7.04 4.43
C ARG A 23 -0.66 -6.54 5.75
N ILE A 24 -0.85 -7.30 6.83
CA ILE A 24 -0.24 -7.06 8.13
C ILE A 24 0.43 -8.35 8.55
N PRO A 25 1.67 -8.60 8.11
CA PRO A 25 2.38 -9.81 8.54
C PRO A 25 2.51 -9.82 10.05
N GLY A 26 2.31 -10.99 10.65
CA GLY A 26 2.41 -11.12 12.08
C GLY A 26 1.10 -10.85 12.79
N LYS A 27 1.20 -10.34 14.02
CA LYS A 27 0.03 -10.15 14.86
C LYS A 27 -0.82 -9.00 14.36
N ILE A 28 -2.12 -9.25 14.25
CA ILE A 28 -3.07 -8.25 13.79
C ILE A 28 -3.73 -7.60 14.99
N THR A 29 -3.75 -6.27 15.02
CA THR A 29 -4.44 -5.50 16.05
C THR A 29 -5.31 -4.46 15.40
N LYS A 30 -6.28 -3.94 16.16
CA LYS A 30 -7.14 -2.89 15.64
C LYS A 30 -6.33 -1.65 15.27
N GLU A 31 -5.34 -1.31 16.08
CA GLU A 31 -4.48 -0.16 15.80
C GLU A 31 -3.79 -0.30 14.45
N LYS A 32 -3.21 -1.48 14.19
CA LYS A 32 -2.51 -1.72 12.93
C LYS A 32 -3.47 -1.67 11.74
N ILE A 33 -4.67 -2.20 11.91
CA ILE A 33 -5.67 -2.18 10.85
C ILE A 33 -6.05 -0.75 10.52
N ASP A 34 -6.28 0.08 11.53
CA ASP A 34 -6.66 1.48 11.31
C ASP A 34 -5.55 2.25 10.60
N ILE A 35 -4.31 2.04 11.02
CA ILE A 35 -3.15 2.66 10.37
C ILE A 35 -3.07 2.25 8.92
N LEU A 36 -3.20 0.95 8.65
CA LEU A 36 -3.11 0.44 7.30
C LEU A 36 -4.22 0.98 6.41
N LYS A 37 -5.45 1.05 6.92
CA LYS A 37 -6.57 1.57 6.14
C LYS A 37 -6.32 2.99 5.69
N GLU A 38 -5.78 3.84 6.56
CA GLU A 38 -5.49 5.21 6.19
C GLU A 38 -4.41 5.29 5.13
N ALA A 39 -3.34 4.53 5.31
CA ALA A 39 -2.23 4.53 4.35
C ALA A 39 -2.68 4.02 2.99
N ASP A 40 -3.44 2.93 2.98
CA ASP A 40 -3.93 2.34 1.74
C ASP A 40 -4.86 3.31 1.02
N PHE A 41 -5.74 3.97 1.75
CA PHE A 41 -6.64 4.95 1.16
C PHE A 41 -5.86 6.07 0.47
N ILE A 42 -4.83 6.58 1.12
CA ILE A 42 -4.02 7.65 0.54
C ILE A 42 -3.34 7.17 -0.74
N PHE A 43 -2.74 5.99 -0.70
CA PHE A 43 -2.05 5.46 -1.88
C PHE A 43 -3.01 5.27 -3.06
N ILE A 44 -4.12 4.59 -2.83
CA ILE A 44 -5.07 4.31 -3.90
C ILE A 44 -5.68 5.61 -4.45
N ASN A 45 -5.99 6.55 -3.55
CA ASN A 45 -6.56 7.82 -3.97
C ASN A 45 -5.59 8.62 -4.85
N GLU A 46 -4.30 8.62 -4.49
CA GLU A 46 -3.30 9.31 -5.30
C GLU A 46 -3.11 8.63 -6.65
N LEU A 47 -3.19 7.31 -6.71
CA LEU A 47 -3.13 6.59 -7.96
C LEU A 47 -4.26 7.02 -8.90
N LYS A 48 -5.46 7.16 -8.35
CA LYS A 48 -6.63 7.55 -9.14
C LYS A 48 -6.49 8.97 -9.65
N LYS A 49 -6.02 9.88 -8.80
CA LYS A 49 -5.84 11.29 -9.19
C LYS A 49 -4.79 11.47 -10.27
N SER A 50 -3.81 10.60 -10.31
CA SER A 50 -2.66 10.73 -11.22
C SER A 50 -2.80 9.88 -12.46
N ASN A 51 -3.95 9.25 -12.67
CA ASN A 51 -4.21 8.39 -13.82
C ASN A 51 -3.31 7.16 -13.89
N TYR A 52 -2.73 6.76 -12.79
CA TYR A 52 -1.97 5.52 -12.74
C TYR A 52 -2.86 4.31 -12.50
N TYR A 53 -4.01 4.50 -11.85
CA TYR A 53 -4.82 3.40 -11.34
C TYR A 53 -5.16 2.36 -12.41
N ASN A 54 -5.54 2.83 -13.60
CA ASN A 54 -5.97 1.92 -14.67
C ASN A 54 -4.81 1.24 -15.39
N LYS A 55 -3.59 1.65 -15.11
CA LYS A 55 -2.39 1.05 -15.72
C LYS A 55 -1.80 -0.05 -14.86
N ILE A 56 -2.34 -0.26 -13.69
CA ILE A 56 -1.79 -1.17 -12.68
C ILE A 56 -2.77 -2.32 -12.48
N TRP A 57 -2.23 -3.54 -12.43
CA TRP A 57 -3.02 -4.74 -12.18
C TRP A 57 -3.53 -4.77 -10.75
N GLN A 58 -2.64 -4.53 -9.79
CA GLN A 58 -2.98 -4.54 -8.38
C GLN A 58 -2.03 -3.61 -7.63
N ALA A 59 -2.58 -2.85 -6.70
CA ALA A 59 -1.80 -1.95 -5.87
C ALA A 59 -2.37 -1.96 -4.45
N TYR A 60 -1.49 -1.88 -3.48
CA TYR A 60 -1.92 -1.85 -2.09
C TYR A 60 -0.80 -1.31 -1.20
N ALA A 61 -1.19 -0.90 0.02
CA ALA A 61 -0.26 -0.65 1.09
C ALA A 61 -0.27 -1.83 2.05
N ALA A 62 0.85 -2.08 2.69
CA ALA A 62 0.96 -3.07 3.75
C ALA A 62 1.64 -2.43 4.95
N LEU A 63 1.37 -2.95 6.13
CA LEU A 63 2.00 -2.45 7.35
C LEU A 63 2.92 -3.53 7.88
N LEU A 64 4.22 -3.24 7.87
CA LEU A 64 5.20 -4.18 8.39
C LEU A 64 5.26 -4.06 9.91
N PRO A 65 5.35 -5.18 10.63
CA PRO A 65 5.29 -5.16 12.09
C PRO A 65 6.62 -4.78 12.74
N VAL A 66 7.43 -4.02 12.02
CA VAL A 66 8.75 -3.62 12.49
C VAL A 66 8.75 -2.11 12.63
N LYS A 67 9.13 -1.65 13.81
CA LYS A 67 9.29 -0.22 14.06
C LYS A 67 10.71 0.18 13.79
N THR A 68 10.87 1.33 13.17
CA THR A 68 12.19 1.88 12.86
C THR A 68 12.29 3.29 13.37
N VAL A 69 13.53 3.74 13.49
CA VAL A 69 13.81 5.09 13.99
C VAL A 69 13.60 6.09 12.86
N GLY A 70 12.94 7.20 13.19
CA GLY A 70 12.78 8.32 12.29
C GLY A 70 13.04 9.61 13.03
N VAL A 71 13.02 10.71 12.29
CA VAL A 71 13.18 12.03 12.84
C VAL A 71 12.05 12.89 12.29
N MET A 72 11.27 13.50 13.18
CA MET A 72 10.19 14.39 12.79
C MET A 72 10.33 15.66 13.61
N GLY A 73 10.68 16.74 12.91
CA GLY A 73 11.07 17.97 13.60
C GLY A 73 12.35 17.74 14.39
N ASP A 74 12.32 18.08 15.67
CA ASP A 74 13.47 17.87 16.54
C ASP A 74 13.41 16.56 17.30
N SER A 75 12.40 15.74 17.06
CA SER A 75 12.14 14.54 17.84
C SER A 75 12.48 13.29 17.06
N ARG A 76 13.03 12.31 17.75
CA ARG A 76 13.19 10.95 17.22
C ARG A 76 11.87 10.23 17.41
N THR A 77 11.52 9.43 16.41
CA THR A 77 10.31 8.62 16.46
C THR A 77 10.68 7.15 16.29
N TYR A 78 9.79 6.29 16.76
CA TYR A 78 9.95 4.85 16.63
C TYR A 78 8.60 4.29 16.21
N GLU A 79 8.42 4.14 14.90
CA GLU A 79 7.11 3.86 14.32
C GLU A 79 7.21 2.75 13.29
N TYR A 80 6.05 2.35 12.78
CA TYR A 80 5.96 1.28 11.81
C TYR A 80 6.44 1.72 10.43
N THR A 81 6.73 0.72 9.61
CA THR A 81 7.10 0.92 8.20
C THR A 81 5.92 0.52 7.33
N CYS A 82 5.57 1.40 6.40
CA CYS A 82 4.54 1.14 5.42
C CYS A 82 5.21 0.67 4.13
N LEU A 83 4.74 -0.44 3.58
CA LEU A 83 5.23 -0.94 2.31
C LEU A 83 4.18 -0.67 1.26
N LEU A 84 4.59 -0.12 0.12
CA LEU A 84 3.72 0.07 -1.03
C LEU A 84 4.08 -0.96 -2.09
N ARG A 85 3.07 -1.49 -2.73
CA ARG A 85 3.25 -2.47 -3.80
C ARG A 85 2.32 -2.12 -4.95
N ALA A 86 2.83 -2.12 -6.17
CA ALA A 86 2.02 -1.94 -7.37
C ALA A 86 2.66 -2.76 -8.47
N VAL A 87 1.87 -3.56 -9.15
CA VAL A 87 2.38 -4.46 -10.19
C VAL A 87 1.53 -4.38 -11.44
N THR A 88 2.17 -4.70 -12.56
CA THR A 88 1.49 -4.95 -13.82
C THR A 88 1.50 -6.45 -14.06
N SER A 89 0.44 -6.94 -14.72
CA SER A 89 0.33 -8.36 -15.02
C SER A 89 -0.75 -8.52 -16.08
N GLU A 90 -0.71 -9.64 -16.80
CA GLU A 90 -1.78 -9.97 -17.73
C GLU A 90 -2.71 -11.03 -17.16
N ASP A 91 -2.16 -11.94 -16.36
CA ASP A 91 -2.92 -13.08 -15.88
C ASP A 91 -2.74 -13.36 -14.38
N GLY A 92 -1.93 -12.57 -13.71
CA GLY A 92 -1.64 -12.74 -12.29
C GLY A 92 -0.62 -13.83 -11.99
N MET A 93 -0.21 -14.61 -12.98
CA MET A 93 0.78 -15.67 -12.76
C MET A 93 2.19 -15.11 -12.74
N THR A 94 2.47 -14.16 -13.61
CA THR A 94 3.72 -13.41 -13.58
C THR A 94 3.36 -11.94 -13.45
N ALA A 95 4.23 -11.18 -12.81
CA ALA A 95 3.98 -9.77 -12.59
C ALA A 95 5.30 -9.03 -12.46
N ASP A 96 5.27 -7.76 -12.83
CA ASP A 96 6.41 -6.88 -12.68
C ASP A 96 6.00 -5.68 -11.86
N PHE A 97 6.93 -5.14 -11.08
CA PHE A 97 6.59 -3.94 -10.31
C PHE A 97 6.37 -2.77 -11.26
N PHE A 98 5.43 -1.89 -10.89
CA PHE A 98 5.15 -0.71 -11.69
C PHE A 98 6.16 0.37 -11.37
N SER A 99 6.72 0.99 -12.40
CA SER A 99 7.75 2.01 -12.20
C SER A 99 7.09 3.38 -12.14
N PHE A 100 7.08 3.97 -10.95
CA PHE A 100 6.50 5.29 -10.75
C PHE A 100 7.51 6.39 -11.00
N ASN A 101 7.01 7.55 -11.40
CA ASN A 101 7.81 8.76 -11.42
C ASN A 101 8.27 9.08 -9.99
N LYS A 102 9.53 9.52 -9.85
CA LYS A 102 10.09 9.81 -8.54
C LYS A 102 9.25 10.84 -7.77
N ASN A 103 8.79 11.87 -8.45
CA ASN A 103 8.01 12.92 -7.79
C ASN A 103 6.69 12.38 -7.28
N PHE A 104 6.08 11.46 -8.01
CA PHE A 104 4.83 10.87 -7.58
C PHE A 104 5.00 10.03 -6.32
N ILE A 105 5.98 9.12 -6.35
CA ILE A 105 6.12 8.21 -5.20
C ILE A 105 6.60 8.98 -3.96
N GLN A 106 7.38 10.02 -4.14
CA GLN A 106 7.80 10.87 -3.03
C GLN A 106 6.62 11.63 -2.45
N LYS A 107 5.72 12.12 -3.30
CA LYS A 107 4.51 12.80 -2.84
C LYS A 107 3.63 11.87 -2.03
N VAL A 108 3.45 10.64 -2.49
CA VAL A 108 2.66 9.65 -1.76
C VAL A 108 3.30 9.37 -0.40
N SER A 109 4.60 9.14 -0.38
CA SER A 109 5.31 8.88 0.86
C SER A 109 5.13 10.02 1.86
N ASN A 110 5.34 11.24 1.41
CA ASN A 110 5.20 12.40 2.28
C ASN A 110 3.78 12.54 2.81
N LYS A 111 2.80 12.30 1.96
CA LYS A 111 1.41 12.42 2.37
C LYS A 111 1.04 11.36 3.41
N ILE A 112 1.51 10.14 3.23
CA ILE A 112 1.26 9.08 4.21
C ILE A 112 1.90 9.45 5.54
N ILE A 113 3.17 9.83 5.54
CA ILE A 113 3.88 10.12 6.77
C ILE A 113 3.27 11.31 7.50
N ASN A 114 2.85 12.34 6.76
CA ASN A 114 2.31 13.54 7.38
C ASN A 114 0.87 13.37 7.85
N SER A 115 0.14 12.44 7.27
CA SER A 115 -1.29 12.28 7.56
C SER A 115 -1.60 11.09 8.47
N VAL A 116 -0.75 10.07 8.46
CA VAL A 116 -1.04 8.82 9.18
C VAL A 116 -0.12 8.73 10.39
N SER A 117 -0.72 8.83 11.56
CA SER A 117 0.03 8.64 12.80
C SER A 117 0.44 7.18 12.92
N GLY A 118 1.70 6.94 13.25
CA GLY A 118 2.20 5.58 13.45
C GLY A 118 3.09 5.06 12.35
N ILE A 119 3.30 5.83 11.28
CA ILE A 119 4.20 5.46 10.20
C ILE A 119 5.25 6.55 10.05
N ASN A 120 6.52 6.14 10.06
CA ASN A 120 7.61 7.09 9.83
C ASN A 120 8.51 6.68 8.68
N ARG A 121 8.17 5.63 7.97
CA ARG A 121 8.98 5.16 6.83
C ARG A 121 8.08 4.49 5.81
N VAL A 122 8.31 4.82 4.54
CA VAL A 122 7.61 4.19 3.42
C VAL A 122 8.64 3.54 2.53
N VAL A 123 8.40 2.27 2.17
CA VAL A 123 9.25 1.54 1.24
C VAL A 123 8.39 1.05 0.07
N TYR A 124 9.04 0.84 -1.06
CA TYR A 124 8.34 0.36 -2.26
C TYR A 124 8.93 -0.99 -2.67
N ASP A 125 8.07 -2.00 -2.83
CA ASP A 125 8.50 -3.33 -3.19
C ASP A 125 8.74 -3.40 -4.70
N VAL A 126 10.01 -3.64 -5.08
CA VAL A 126 10.42 -3.67 -6.48
C VAL A 126 10.65 -5.08 -6.99
N THR A 127 10.11 -6.07 -6.31
CA THR A 127 10.35 -7.48 -6.66
C THR A 127 9.27 -7.98 -7.60
N SER A 128 9.70 -8.61 -8.67
CA SER A 128 8.77 -9.20 -9.64
C SER A 128 8.27 -10.57 -9.18
N LYS A 129 7.20 -11.03 -9.78
CA LYS A 129 6.70 -12.39 -9.57
C LYS A 129 7.00 -13.21 -10.83
N PRO A 130 7.80 -14.29 -10.79
CA PRO A 130 8.61 -14.69 -9.67
C PRO A 130 9.80 -13.76 -9.44
N PRO A 131 10.52 -13.77 -8.32
CA PRO A 131 10.44 -14.80 -7.26
C PRO A 131 9.43 -14.51 -6.17
N SER A 132 8.91 -13.29 -6.04
CA SER A 132 7.93 -13.04 -5.00
C SER A 132 6.51 -13.28 -5.51
N THR A 133 5.57 -13.26 -4.59
CA THR A 133 4.15 -13.23 -4.94
C THR A 133 3.70 -11.78 -5.07
N ILE A 134 2.50 -11.56 -5.58
CA ILE A 134 1.97 -10.19 -5.65
C ILE A 134 1.65 -9.71 -4.24
N GLU A 135 0.84 -10.48 -3.50
CA GLU A 135 0.56 -10.18 -2.10
C GLU A 135 1.66 -10.76 -1.22
N LEU A 136 1.71 -10.30 0.02
CA LEU A 136 2.73 -10.76 0.97
C LEU A 136 2.47 -12.16 1.51
N GLU A 137 1.22 -12.59 1.46
CA GLU A 137 0.85 -13.95 1.91
C GLU A 137 -0.11 -14.61 0.97
#